data_0f46175286bcac67a1387521b3582afd
#
_entry.id   0f46175286bcac67a1387521b3582afd
#
_cell.length_a   1.000
_cell.length_b   1.000
_cell.length_c   1.000
_cell.angle_alpha   90.00
_cell.angle_beta   90.00
_cell.angle_gamma   90.00
#
_symmetry.space_group_name_H-M   'P 1'
#
loop_
_entity.id
_entity.type
_entity.pdbx_description
1 polymer ?
#
loop_
_entity_poly.entity_id
_entity_poly.type
_entity_poly.pdbx_seq_one_letter_code
_entity_poly.pdbx_strand_id
1 'polypeptide(L)'
;MRVRVSLPALMKIPIVCIVGPTASGKSSRAVEEALARNGEIISVDSRQVYRGLNVGTEKITLAEMRGVPHHLIDIRDPQENYSAGDFVADATRLIQEISDHGGLPILVGGTHFYFNALLGGLPMGVNANPELRKELGKLSTGELFERVRSRDARRAEVLDPQNRRRLIRALEIIEAKGEVPACVVQMPNYGIEWIVIDPPRERLRARIDARLQGALERGLVEEVRRVRGAVGDARLNELGLEYKIVGEFLRNERMEESLLPTLSAKLWQYARRQKAWLRKLHAEIFKVKRL
;
A
#
# COMPACT_ATOMS: atom_id res chain seq x y z
N MET A 1 40.78 -5.45 -36.82
CA MET A 1 40.58 -5.99 -35.48
C MET A 1 39.37 -5.28 -34.84
N ARG A 2 38.17 -5.92 -34.83
CA ARG A 2 36.97 -5.30 -34.18
C ARG A 2 36.96 -5.75 -32.73
N VAL A 3 37.24 -4.85 -31.83
CA VAL A 3 37.06 -5.07 -30.39
C VAL A 3 35.56 -5.00 -30.09
N ARG A 4 34.92 -6.13 -29.80
CA ARG A 4 33.60 -6.15 -29.18
C ARG A 4 33.77 -5.75 -27.71
N VAL A 5 33.45 -4.51 -27.39
CA VAL A 5 33.20 -4.12 -25.99
C VAL A 5 31.87 -4.76 -25.62
N SER A 6 31.89 -5.87 -24.90
CA SER A 6 30.70 -6.39 -24.25
C SER A 6 30.37 -5.42 -23.11
N LEU A 7 29.28 -4.68 -23.25
CA LEU A 7 28.72 -3.94 -22.12
C LEU A 7 28.50 -4.97 -20.99
N PRO A 8 28.95 -4.69 -19.75
CA PRO A 8 28.63 -5.54 -18.62
C PRO A 8 27.11 -5.65 -18.52
N ALA A 9 26.59 -6.86 -18.36
CA ALA A 9 25.19 -7.05 -18.04
C ALA A 9 24.88 -6.15 -16.83
N LEU A 10 23.96 -5.21 -16.96
CA LEU A 10 23.53 -4.31 -15.87
C LEU A 10 23.24 -5.19 -14.65
N MET A 11 24.10 -5.10 -13.63
CA MET A 11 23.90 -5.84 -12.40
C MET A 11 22.59 -5.34 -11.77
N LYS A 12 21.66 -6.24 -11.47
CA LYS A 12 20.39 -5.90 -10.85
C LYS A 12 20.65 -5.37 -9.45
N ILE A 13 20.00 -4.26 -9.08
CA ILE A 13 20.07 -3.75 -7.71
C ILE A 13 19.42 -4.78 -6.78
N PRO A 14 20.16 -5.34 -5.80
CA PRO A 14 19.61 -6.29 -4.86
C PRO A 14 18.63 -5.56 -3.91
N ILE A 15 17.44 -6.12 -3.72
CA ILE A 15 16.45 -5.62 -2.76
C ILE A 15 15.83 -6.78 -2.00
N VAL A 16 15.44 -6.55 -0.75
CA VAL A 16 14.65 -7.50 0.05
C VAL A 16 13.22 -7.00 0.17
N CYS A 17 12.24 -7.85 -0.11
CA CYS A 17 10.82 -7.56 0.04
C CYS A 17 10.22 -8.42 1.16
N ILE A 18 9.88 -7.82 2.29
CA ILE A 18 9.25 -8.49 3.43
C ILE A 18 7.75 -8.25 3.41
N VAL A 19 7.00 -9.30 3.14
CA VAL A 19 5.55 -9.24 2.94
C VAL A 19 4.81 -10.16 3.89
N GLY A 20 3.58 -9.79 4.24
CA GLY A 20 2.72 -10.55 5.14
C GLY A 20 1.46 -9.77 5.49
N PRO A 21 0.45 -10.42 6.09
CA PRO A 21 -0.76 -9.73 6.52
C PRO A 21 -0.47 -8.77 7.69
N THR A 22 -1.42 -7.88 7.97
CA THR A 22 -1.35 -7.07 9.19
C THR A 22 -1.20 -7.96 10.42
N ALA A 23 -0.53 -7.48 11.47
CA ALA A 23 -0.23 -8.22 12.71
C ALA A 23 0.64 -9.50 12.53
N SER A 24 1.33 -9.67 11.39
CA SER A 24 2.19 -10.86 11.16
C SER A 24 3.57 -10.77 11.82
N GLY A 25 4.03 -9.56 12.21
CA GLY A 25 5.38 -9.34 12.77
C GLY A 25 6.42 -8.90 11.72
N LYS A 26 5.98 -8.35 10.58
CA LYS A 26 6.86 -7.90 9.50
C LYS A 26 7.89 -6.86 9.93
N SER A 27 7.45 -5.86 10.73
CA SER A 27 8.32 -4.73 11.10
C SER A 27 9.51 -5.20 11.94
N SER A 28 9.27 -6.05 12.95
CA SER A 28 10.36 -6.62 13.76
C SER A 28 11.34 -7.43 12.91
N ARG A 29 10.81 -8.27 11.99
CA ARG A 29 11.66 -9.03 11.06
C ARG A 29 12.48 -8.12 10.15
N ALA A 30 11.90 -7.01 9.69
CA ALA A 30 12.62 -6.06 8.83
C ALA A 30 13.78 -5.39 9.59
N VAL A 31 13.58 -5.01 10.84
CA VAL A 31 14.65 -4.46 11.68
C VAL A 31 15.77 -5.47 11.90
N GLU A 32 15.45 -6.75 12.16
CA GLU A 32 16.44 -7.82 12.28
C GLU A 32 17.28 -8.00 11.00
N GLU A 33 16.62 -8.05 9.83
CA GLU A 33 17.29 -8.14 8.54
C GLU A 33 18.18 -6.93 8.26
N ALA A 34 17.67 -5.73 8.56
CA ALA A 34 18.42 -4.50 8.35
C ALA A 34 19.70 -4.43 9.21
N LEU A 35 19.60 -4.78 10.48
CA LEU A 35 20.76 -4.83 11.38
C LEU A 35 21.79 -5.88 10.94
N ALA A 36 21.33 -7.05 10.48
CA ALA A 36 22.21 -8.13 10.05
C ALA A 36 22.92 -7.86 8.72
N ARG A 37 22.36 -6.99 7.86
CA ARG A 37 22.78 -6.86 6.45
C ARG A 37 23.12 -5.43 6.04
N ASN A 38 23.33 -4.52 6.98
CA ASN A 38 23.55 -3.10 6.71
C ASN A 38 22.44 -2.52 5.81
N GLY A 39 21.18 -2.79 6.18
CA GLY A 39 20.04 -2.41 5.38
C GLY A 39 19.30 -1.18 5.92
N GLU A 40 18.53 -0.54 5.04
CA GLU A 40 17.60 0.53 5.37
C GLU A 40 16.18 0.14 4.95
N ILE A 41 15.20 0.53 5.76
CA ILE A 41 13.81 0.11 5.59
C ILE A 41 13.02 1.16 4.81
N ILE A 42 12.33 0.71 3.75
CA ILE A 42 11.35 1.50 3.01
C ILE A 42 9.96 0.94 3.35
N SER A 43 9.13 1.75 4.03
CA SER A 43 7.77 1.36 4.39
C SER A 43 6.85 1.29 3.19
N VAL A 44 6.26 0.11 2.94
CA VAL A 44 5.26 -0.12 1.89
C VAL A 44 3.87 -0.12 2.50
N ASP A 45 3.52 1.02 3.11
CA ASP A 45 2.25 1.22 3.79
C ASP A 45 1.62 2.56 3.38
N SER A 46 0.35 2.52 2.94
CA SER A 46 -0.37 3.70 2.46
C SER A 46 -0.93 4.60 3.58
N ARG A 47 -0.69 4.26 4.85
CA ARG A 47 -1.20 5.00 6.01
C ARG A 47 -0.09 5.50 6.92
N GLN A 48 0.98 4.74 7.10
CA GLN A 48 2.13 5.16 7.91
C GLN A 48 2.88 6.37 7.32
N VAL A 49 2.65 6.71 6.07
CA VAL A 49 3.18 7.92 5.41
C VAL A 49 2.65 9.21 6.06
N TYR A 50 1.50 9.16 6.73
CA TYR A 50 0.87 10.35 7.30
C TYR A 50 1.33 10.61 8.73
N ARG A 51 1.73 11.86 9.00
CA ARG A 51 2.06 12.34 10.35
C ARG A 51 0.86 12.23 11.29
N GLY A 52 1.11 11.81 12.52
CA GLY A 52 0.08 11.73 13.55
C GLY A 52 -0.90 10.57 13.46
N LEU A 53 -0.77 9.69 12.46
CA LEU A 53 -1.49 8.43 12.37
C LEU A 53 -0.59 7.32 12.95
N ASN A 54 -0.51 7.22 14.26
CA ASN A 54 0.44 6.35 14.95
C ASN A 54 -0.20 5.08 15.49
N VAL A 55 -1.20 5.25 16.38
CA VAL A 55 -1.85 4.13 17.07
C VAL A 55 -2.70 3.31 16.11
N GLY A 56 -3.53 3.97 15.28
CA GLY A 56 -4.41 3.29 14.33
C GLY A 56 -3.66 2.53 13.22
N THR A 57 -2.46 2.96 12.87
CA THR A 57 -1.63 2.31 11.84
C THR A 57 -0.60 1.34 12.41
N GLU A 58 -0.48 1.24 13.75
CA GLU A 58 0.62 0.52 14.43
C GLU A 58 1.98 0.95 13.86
N LYS A 59 2.19 2.24 13.81
CA LYS A 59 3.44 2.80 13.32
C LYS A 59 4.57 2.38 14.26
N ILE A 60 5.67 1.91 13.69
CA ILE A 60 6.85 1.50 14.45
C ILE A 60 7.41 2.70 15.23
N THR A 61 7.72 2.51 16.49
CA THR A 61 8.30 3.53 17.36
C THR A 61 9.81 3.65 17.15
N LEU A 62 10.41 4.78 17.54
CA LEU A 62 11.86 4.99 17.48
C LEU A 62 12.64 3.92 18.26
N ALA A 63 12.11 3.47 19.39
CA ALA A 63 12.71 2.39 20.17
C ALA A 63 12.72 1.07 19.42
N GLU A 64 11.63 0.73 18.73
CA GLU A 64 11.52 -0.49 17.93
C GLU A 64 12.36 -0.41 16.64
N MET A 65 12.62 0.78 16.11
CA MET A 65 13.51 0.97 14.95
C MET A 65 14.96 0.61 15.26
N ARG A 66 15.39 0.65 16.52
CA ARG A 66 16.73 0.24 16.99
C ARG A 66 17.87 0.91 16.23
N GLY A 67 17.69 2.17 15.81
CA GLY A 67 18.68 2.94 15.03
C GLY A 67 18.70 2.62 13.53
N VAL A 68 17.90 1.69 13.04
CA VAL A 68 17.77 1.41 11.60
C VAL A 68 17.04 2.57 10.90
N PRO A 69 17.58 3.13 9.82
CA PRO A 69 16.88 4.15 9.03
C PRO A 69 15.56 3.61 8.46
N HIS A 70 14.48 4.38 8.64
CA HIS A 70 13.16 4.06 8.10
C HIS A 70 12.68 5.21 7.21
N HIS A 71 12.34 4.88 5.99
CA HIS A 71 11.86 5.82 4.97
C HIS A 71 10.36 5.64 4.70
N LEU A 72 9.72 6.68 4.19
CA LEU A 72 8.30 6.75 3.84
C LEU A 72 7.38 6.59 5.05
N ILE A 73 7.83 7.03 6.22
CA ILE A 73 7.05 7.17 7.45
C ILE A 73 7.00 8.67 7.79
N ASP A 74 5.83 9.18 8.16
CA ASP A 74 5.60 10.58 8.56
C ASP A 74 6.05 11.66 7.54
N ILE A 75 5.95 11.35 6.25
CA ILE A 75 6.40 12.23 5.16
C ILE A 75 5.30 13.14 4.60
N ARG A 76 4.04 12.92 4.98
CA ARG A 76 2.87 13.67 4.49
C ARG A 76 1.99 14.15 5.64
N ASP A 77 1.32 15.28 5.42
CA ASP A 77 0.23 15.71 6.28
C ASP A 77 -1.04 14.90 5.98
N PRO A 78 -1.89 14.57 6.97
CA PRO A 78 -3.14 13.85 6.73
C PRO A 78 -4.11 14.52 5.75
N GLN A 79 -4.00 15.83 5.52
CA GLN A 79 -4.79 16.56 4.52
C GLN A 79 -4.32 16.28 3.09
N GLU A 80 -3.06 15.95 2.91
CA GLU A 80 -2.47 15.68 1.60
C GLU A 80 -2.88 14.31 1.05
N ASN A 81 -2.77 14.16 -0.27
CA ASN A 81 -2.92 12.87 -0.92
C ASN A 81 -1.54 12.24 -1.15
N TYR A 82 -1.46 10.92 -0.99
CA TYR A 82 -0.30 10.14 -1.37
C TYR A 82 -0.75 8.94 -2.19
N SER A 83 -0.39 8.96 -3.46
CA SER A 83 -0.82 7.96 -4.44
C SER A 83 0.21 6.83 -4.60
N ALA A 84 -0.17 5.77 -5.31
CA ALA A 84 0.79 4.74 -5.71
C ALA A 84 1.85 5.26 -6.69
N GLY A 85 1.54 6.31 -7.47
CA GLY A 85 2.52 6.98 -8.32
C GLY A 85 3.59 7.70 -7.51
N ASP A 86 3.19 8.44 -6.47
CA ASP A 86 4.11 9.10 -5.54
C ASP A 86 4.99 8.05 -4.82
N PHE A 87 4.37 6.96 -4.35
CA PHE A 87 5.11 5.86 -3.74
C PHE A 87 6.16 5.26 -4.69
N VAL A 88 5.80 4.98 -5.95
CA VAL A 88 6.75 4.42 -6.93
C VAL A 88 7.92 5.37 -7.17
N ALA A 89 7.66 6.67 -7.33
CA ALA A 89 8.70 7.66 -7.51
C ALA A 89 9.64 7.73 -6.32
N ASP A 90 9.09 7.87 -5.10
CA ASP A 90 9.87 7.96 -3.86
C ASP A 90 10.63 6.66 -3.58
N ALA A 91 9.99 5.49 -3.72
CA ALA A 91 10.64 4.20 -3.47
C ALA A 91 11.76 3.90 -4.47
N THR A 92 11.57 4.24 -5.76
CA THR A 92 12.60 4.06 -6.79
C THR A 92 13.83 4.91 -6.49
N ARG A 93 13.63 6.19 -6.13
CA ARG A 93 14.70 7.09 -5.71
C ARG A 93 15.46 6.56 -4.49
N LEU A 94 14.73 6.16 -3.45
CA LEU A 94 15.32 5.62 -2.21
C LEU A 94 16.09 4.32 -2.44
N ILE A 95 15.58 3.40 -3.26
CA ILE A 95 16.29 2.16 -3.61
C ILE A 95 17.65 2.50 -4.23
N GLN A 96 17.68 3.47 -5.15
CA GLN A 96 18.93 3.90 -5.77
C GLN A 96 19.87 4.55 -4.76
N GLU A 97 19.38 5.51 -3.98
CA GLU A 97 20.18 6.23 -2.96
C GLU A 97 20.79 5.27 -1.93
N ILE A 98 20.01 4.33 -1.38
CA ILE A 98 20.49 3.32 -0.42
C ILE A 98 21.56 2.42 -1.06
N SER A 99 21.34 2.00 -2.31
CA SER A 99 22.30 1.16 -3.03
C SER A 99 23.60 1.90 -3.32
N ASP A 100 23.55 3.19 -3.67
CA ASP A 100 24.70 4.00 -4.05
C ASP A 100 25.68 4.20 -2.88
N HIS A 101 25.19 4.23 -1.63
CA HIS A 101 26.06 4.27 -0.45
C HIS A 101 26.33 2.90 0.18
N GLY A 102 26.01 1.81 -0.55
CA GLY A 102 26.34 0.43 -0.15
C GLY A 102 25.40 -0.18 0.89
N GLY A 103 24.24 0.41 1.12
CA GLY A 103 23.17 -0.12 1.95
C GLY A 103 22.30 -1.13 1.17
N LEU A 104 21.58 -1.99 1.90
CA LEU A 104 20.61 -2.92 1.32
C LEU A 104 19.19 -2.34 1.45
N PRO A 105 18.48 -2.03 0.35
CA PRO A 105 17.09 -1.59 0.41
C PRO A 105 16.17 -2.74 0.85
N ILE A 106 15.43 -2.53 1.95
CA ILE A 106 14.48 -3.50 2.51
C ILE A 106 13.08 -2.91 2.47
N LEU A 107 12.24 -3.42 1.58
CA LEU A 107 10.86 -2.99 1.42
C LEU A 107 9.96 -3.82 2.33
N VAL A 108 9.27 -3.18 3.28
CA VAL A 108 8.40 -3.88 4.22
C VAL A 108 7.00 -3.32 4.25
N GLY A 109 5.98 -4.16 4.11
CA GLY A 109 4.61 -3.68 4.23
C GLY A 109 3.52 -4.67 3.87
N GLY A 110 2.29 -4.18 3.94
CA GLY A 110 1.08 -4.93 3.63
C GLY A 110 0.24 -4.32 2.49
N THR A 111 0.69 -3.21 1.90
CA THR A 111 -0.01 -2.56 0.79
C THR A 111 0.41 -3.19 -0.53
N HIS A 112 -0.23 -4.31 -0.87
CA HIS A 112 0.14 -5.09 -2.07
C HIS A 112 0.03 -4.29 -3.37
N PHE A 113 -0.87 -3.32 -3.41
CA PHE A 113 -1.02 -2.45 -4.58
C PHE A 113 0.26 -1.64 -4.84
N TYR A 114 0.97 -1.23 -3.78
CA TYR A 114 2.24 -0.54 -3.90
C TYR A 114 3.36 -1.45 -4.40
N PHE A 115 3.44 -2.69 -3.90
CA PHE A 115 4.37 -3.69 -4.44
C PHE A 115 4.09 -3.96 -5.91
N ASN A 116 2.83 -4.20 -6.29
CA ASN A 116 2.47 -4.41 -7.69
C ASN A 116 2.80 -3.20 -8.56
N ALA A 117 2.58 -1.98 -8.05
CA ALA A 117 2.89 -0.75 -8.76
C ALA A 117 4.40 -0.58 -9.01
N LEU A 118 5.21 -0.83 -7.98
CA LEU A 118 6.67 -0.69 -8.05
C LEU A 118 7.31 -1.78 -8.94
N LEU A 119 6.85 -3.03 -8.81
CA LEU A 119 7.48 -4.18 -9.45
C LEU A 119 6.84 -4.57 -10.78
N GLY A 120 5.57 -4.27 -10.96
CA GLY A 120 4.80 -4.61 -12.16
C GLY A 120 4.45 -3.40 -13.05
N GLY A 121 4.76 -2.20 -12.59
CA GLY A 121 4.39 -0.95 -13.25
C GLY A 121 2.94 -0.50 -12.99
N LEU A 122 2.72 0.76 -13.24
CA LEU A 122 1.39 1.38 -13.28
C LEU A 122 1.09 1.77 -14.74
N PRO A 123 -0.17 1.87 -15.15
CA PRO A 123 -0.52 2.58 -16.37
C PRO A 123 0.00 4.03 -16.24
N MET A 124 1.14 4.31 -16.88
CA MET A 124 1.92 5.53 -16.66
C MET A 124 1.36 6.72 -17.43
N GLY A 125 1.58 7.92 -16.90
CA GLY A 125 1.56 9.18 -17.65
C GLY A 125 0.23 9.91 -17.74
N VAL A 126 -0.69 9.67 -16.80
CA VAL A 126 -1.89 10.51 -16.64
C VAL A 126 -2.00 10.97 -15.19
N ASN A 127 -1.87 12.26 -14.96
CA ASN A 127 -2.09 12.85 -13.65
C ASN A 127 -3.58 12.80 -13.27
N ALA A 128 -3.87 12.87 -11.97
CA ALA A 128 -5.22 13.01 -11.50
C ALA A 128 -5.80 14.36 -11.97
N ASN A 129 -7.04 14.34 -12.46
CA ASN A 129 -7.77 15.54 -12.85
C ASN A 129 -8.91 15.81 -11.86
N PRO A 130 -8.73 16.73 -10.88
CA PRO A 130 -9.73 17.01 -9.85
C PRO A 130 -11.08 17.46 -10.40
N GLU A 131 -11.06 18.28 -11.46
CA GLU A 131 -12.29 18.81 -12.08
C GLU A 131 -13.09 17.68 -12.73
N LEU A 132 -12.43 16.85 -13.53
CA LEU A 132 -13.05 15.69 -14.16
C LEU A 132 -13.57 14.70 -13.10
N ARG A 133 -12.84 14.48 -12.00
CA ARG A 133 -13.29 13.64 -10.88
C ARG A 133 -14.55 14.18 -10.22
N LYS A 134 -14.64 15.50 -10.06
CA LYS A 134 -15.82 16.15 -9.50
C LYS A 134 -17.04 15.96 -10.42
N GLU A 135 -16.87 16.08 -11.72
CA GLU A 135 -17.94 15.82 -12.70
C GLU A 135 -18.35 14.35 -12.72
N LEU A 136 -17.38 13.44 -12.86
CA LEU A 136 -17.64 11.99 -12.84
C LEU A 136 -18.22 11.54 -11.49
N GLY A 137 -17.89 12.26 -10.43
CA GLY A 137 -18.43 12.06 -9.09
C GLY A 137 -19.96 12.23 -8.98
N LYS A 138 -20.59 12.96 -9.90
CA LYS A 138 -22.05 13.17 -9.94
C LYS A 138 -22.82 12.01 -10.58
N LEU A 139 -22.11 11.17 -11.37
CA LEU A 139 -22.71 10.05 -12.11
C LEU A 139 -22.93 8.85 -11.20
N SER A 140 -23.91 8.02 -11.49
CA SER A 140 -24.08 6.70 -10.89
C SER A 140 -22.96 5.74 -11.31
N THR A 141 -22.77 4.66 -10.58
CA THR A 141 -21.78 3.64 -10.92
C THR A 141 -22.08 2.96 -12.25
N GLY A 142 -23.38 2.78 -12.57
CA GLY A 142 -23.82 2.25 -13.87
C GLY A 142 -23.45 3.15 -15.03
N GLU A 143 -23.74 4.46 -14.92
CA GLU A 143 -23.38 5.46 -15.96
C GLU A 143 -21.86 5.52 -16.18
N LEU A 144 -21.07 5.45 -15.11
CA LEU A 144 -19.62 5.39 -15.22
C LEU A 144 -19.15 4.14 -15.96
N PHE A 145 -19.74 2.97 -15.67
CA PHE A 145 -19.40 1.72 -16.36
C PHE A 145 -19.75 1.77 -17.84
N GLU A 146 -20.95 2.26 -18.19
CA GLU A 146 -21.36 2.41 -19.58
C GLU A 146 -20.45 3.36 -20.37
N ARG A 147 -20.00 4.45 -19.74
CA ARG A 147 -19.01 5.36 -20.36
C ARG A 147 -17.66 4.69 -20.59
N VAL A 148 -17.20 3.86 -19.67
CA VAL A 148 -15.97 3.06 -19.90
C VAL A 148 -16.20 2.09 -21.04
N ARG A 149 -17.32 1.36 -21.04
CA ARG A 149 -17.64 0.33 -22.04
C ARG A 149 -17.73 0.90 -23.44
N SER A 150 -18.37 2.05 -23.61
CA SER A 150 -18.52 2.71 -24.93
C SER A 150 -17.23 3.25 -25.48
N ARG A 151 -16.24 3.59 -24.65
CA ARG A 151 -14.96 4.21 -25.07
C ARG A 151 -13.77 3.24 -25.08
N ASP A 152 -13.81 2.22 -24.21
CA ASP A 152 -12.78 1.14 -24.13
C ASP A 152 -13.44 -0.16 -23.63
N ALA A 153 -14.06 -0.89 -24.57
CA ALA A 153 -14.75 -2.14 -24.27
C ALA A 153 -13.81 -3.19 -23.67
N ARG A 154 -12.58 -3.28 -24.18
CA ARG A 154 -11.51 -4.16 -23.68
C ARG A 154 -11.21 -3.89 -22.19
N ARG A 155 -11.20 -2.63 -21.80
CA ARG A 155 -10.98 -2.24 -20.40
C ARG A 155 -12.19 -2.55 -19.53
N ALA A 156 -13.39 -2.38 -20.03
CA ALA A 156 -14.63 -2.69 -19.31
C ALA A 156 -14.75 -4.18 -18.94
N GLU A 157 -14.30 -5.11 -19.81
CA GLU A 157 -14.33 -6.56 -19.55
C GLU A 157 -13.55 -6.99 -18.31
N VAL A 158 -12.48 -6.25 -17.96
CA VAL A 158 -11.60 -6.60 -16.83
C VAL A 158 -11.82 -5.72 -15.59
N LEU A 159 -12.71 -4.74 -15.66
CA LEU A 159 -13.04 -3.89 -14.53
C LEU A 159 -14.25 -4.42 -13.77
N ASP A 160 -14.16 -4.39 -12.44
CA ASP A 160 -15.29 -4.58 -11.56
C ASP A 160 -16.29 -3.43 -11.77
N PRO A 161 -17.51 -3.67 -12.31
CA PRO A 161 -18.51 -2.65 -12.60
C PRO A 161 -19.02 -1.92 -11.35
N GLN A 162 -18.82 -2.47 -10.15
CA GLN A 162 -19.17 -1.83 -8.89
C GLN A 162 -18.04 -0.99 -8.28
N ASN A 163 -16.84 -1.05 -8.87
CA ASN A 163 -15.69 -0.31 -8.34
C ASN A 163 -15.60 1.10 -8.91
N ARG A 164 -16.41 2.00 -8.34
CA ARG A 164 -16.51 3.41 -8.74
C ARG A 164 -15.16 4.12 -8.89
N ARG A 165 -14.21 3.88 -7.97
CA ARG A 165 -12.87 4.51 -8.03
C ARG A 165 -12.08 4.07 -9.26
N ARG A 166 -12.15 2.78 -9.61
CA ARG A 166 -11.48 2.24 -10.80
C ARG A 166 -12.14 2.70 -12.09
N LEU A 167 -13.47 2.84 -12.09
CA LEU A 167 -14.20 3.38 -13.25
C LEU A 167 -13.83 4.83 -13.51
N ILE A 168 -13.84 5.68 -12.48
CA ILE A 168 -13.41 7.10 -12.61
C ILE A 168 -11.96 7.16 -13.11
N ARG A 169 -11.05 6.35 -12.55
CA ARG A 169 -9.66 6.34 -13.00
C ARG A 169 -9.49 5.88 -14.44
N ALA A 170 -10.25 4.90 -14.88
CA ALA A 170 -10.24 4.48 -16.27
C ALA A 170 -10.70 5.62 -17.20
N LEU A 171 -11.76 6.34 -16.83
CA LEU A 171 -12.26 7.49 -17.60
C LEU A 171 -11.25 8.65 -17.64
N GLU A 172 -10.54 8.93 -16.56
CA GLU A 172 -9.44 9.93 -16.57
C GLU A 172 -8.35 9.55 -17.60
N ILE A 173 -7.98 8.27 -17.65
CA ILE A 173 -6.96 7.80 -18.59
C ILE A 173 -7.49 7.83 -20.02
N ILE A 174 -8.72 7.40 -20.23
CA ILE A 174 -9.38 7.43 -21.55
C ILE A 174 -9.50 8.87 -22.06
N GLU A 175 -9.86 9.83 -21.18
CA GLU A 175 -9.96 11.24 -21.55
C GLU A 175 -8.61 11.80 -22.03
N ALA A 176 -7.53 11.40 -21.37
CA ALA A 176 -6.20 11.91 -21.67
C ALA A 176 -5.50 11.18 -22.85
N LYS A 177 -5.83 9.89 -23.09
CA LYS A 177 -5.09 9.03 -24.03
C LYS A 177 -5.96 8.31 -25.08
N GLY A 178 -7.28 8.49 -25.03
CA GLY A 178 -8.24 7.79 -25.89
C GLY A 178 -8.63 6.40 -25.38
N GLU A 179 -7.70 5.64 -24.82
CA GLU A 179 -7.92 4.32 -24.23
C GLU A 179 -7.03 4.11 -23.01
N VAL A 180 -7.32 3.08 -22.20
CA VAL A 180 -6.39 2.67 -21.12
C VAL A 180 -5.28 1.83 -21.74
N PRO A 181 -4.02 2.30 -21.75
CA PRO A 181 -2.92 1.55 -22.30
C PRO A 181 -2.78 0.18 -21.62
N ALA A 182 -2.37 -0.84 -22.36
CA ALA A 182 -1.92 -2.09 -21.76
C ALA A 182 -0.78 -1.76 -20.78
N CYS A 183 -0.83 -2.37 -19.60
CA CYS A 183 0.27 -2.21 -18.64
C CYS A 183 1.53 -2.84 -19.26
N VAL A 184 2.44 -2.01 -19.74
CA VAL A 184 3.77 -2.49 -20.13
C VAL A 184 4.49 -2.74 -18.82
N VAL A 185 4.62 -4.00 -18.46
CA VAL A 185 5.43 -4.42 -17.31
C VAL A 185 6.89 -4.11 -17.68
N GLN A 186 7.36 -2.92 -17.32
CA GLN A 186 8.80 -2.70 -17.26
C GLN A 186 9.28 -3.45 -16.03
N MET A 187 9.88 -4.64 -16.28
CA MET A 187 10.54 -5.37 -15.20
C MET A 187 11.62 -4.47 -14.62
N PRO A 188 11.47 -4.00 -13.38
CA PRO A 188 12.49 -3.17 -12.77
C PRO A 188 13.78 -3.98 -12.67
N ASN A 189 14.92 -3.31 -12.82
CA ASN A 189 16.23 -3.94 -12.78
C ASN A 189 16.64 -4.31 -11.33
N TYR A 190 15.74 -5.03 -10.63
CA TYR A 190 15.94 -5.46 -9.24
C TYR A 190 16.19 -6.95 -9.13
N GLY A 191 17.18 -7.31 -8.31
CA GLY A 191 17.36 -8.68 -7.81
C GLY A 191 16.57 -8.86 -6.53
N ILE A 192 15.36 -9.45 -6.62
CA ILE A 192 14.41 -9.48 -5.52
C ILE A 192 14.56 -10.75 -4.69
N GLU A 193 14.83 -10.56 -3.39
CA GLU A 193 14.68 -11.59 -2.36
C GLU A 193 13.35 -11.40 -1.63
N TRP A 194 12.51 -12.44 -1.59
CA TRP A 194 11.23 -12.40 -0.90
C TRP A 194 11.28 -13.10 0.44
N ILE A 195 10.89 -12.41 1.50
CA ILE A 195 10.62 -12.97 2.83
C ILE A 195 9.11 -12.87 3.07
N VAL A 196 8.44 -14.03 3.05
CA VAL A 196 6.98 -14.11 3.24
C VAL A 196 6.68 -14.54 4.66
N ILE A 197 5.96 -13.70 5.42
CA ILE A 197 5.51 -14.01 6.77
C ILE A 197 4.02 -14.30 6.75
N ASP A 198 3.66 -15.56 6.83
CA ASP A 198 2.26 -16.01 6.80
C ASP A 198 1.92 -16.91 8.00
N PRO A 199 1.66 -16.33 9.18
CA PRO A 199 1.37 -17.11 10.38
C PRO A 199 0.06 -17.90 10.23
N PRO A 200 -0.09 -19.00 11.02
CA PRO A 200 -1.35 -19.76 11.09
C PRO A 200 -2.54 -18.85 11.40
N ARG A 201 -3.70 -19.25 10.89
CA ARG A 201 -4.95 -18.45 10.95
C ARG A 201 -5.31 -18.05 12.38
N GLU A 202 -5.28 -19.00 13.29
CA GLU A 202 -5.66 -18.83 14.70
C GLU A 202 -4.71 -17.84 15.39
N ARG A 203 -3.42 -18.00 15.17
CA ARG A 203 -2.38 -17.10 15.71
C ARG A 203 -2.52 -15.68 15.17
N LEU A 204 -2.81 -15.56 13.87
CA LEU A 204 -3.02 -14.25 13.25
C LEU A 204 -4.27 -13.56 13.80
N ARG A 205 -5.35 -14.32 14.01
CA ARG A 205 -6.60 -13.81 14.57
C ARG A 205 -6.39 -13.27 15.98
N ALA A 206 -5.76 -14.08 16.86
CA ALA A 206 -5.45 -13.66 18.22
C ALA A 206 -4.57 -12.41 18.26
N ARG A 207 -3.58 -12.30 17.37
CA ARG A 207 -2.72 -11.11 17.28
C ARG A 207 -3.48 -9.87 16.82
N ILE A 208 -4.43 -10.01 15.90
CA ILE A 208 -5.28 -8.90 15.44
C ILE A 208 -6.14 -8.40 16.61
N ASP A 209 -6.76 -9.30 17.35
CA ASP A 209 -7.63 -8.94 18.47
C ASP A 209 -6.84 -8.28 19.62
N ALA A 210 -5.69 -8.84 19.99
CA ALA A 210 -4.80 -8.24 20.99
C ALA A 210 -4.26 -6.86 20.57
N ARG A 211 -3.89 -6.70 19.30
CA ARG A 211 -3.45 -5.43 18.73
C ARG A 211 -4.52 -4.36 18.85
N LEU A 212 -5.77 -4.68 18.50
CA LEU A 212 -6.88 -3.73 18.54
C LEU A 212 -7.24 -3.34 19.96
N GLN A 213 -7.26 -4.32 20.88
CA GLN A 213 -7.43 -4.05 22.31
C GLN A 213 -6.37 -3.07 22.81
N GLY A 214 -5.10 -3.37 22.57
CA GLY A 214 -4.00 -2.49 22.95
C GLY A 214 -4.04 -1.13 22.26
N ALA A 215 -4.54 -1.02 21.02
CA ALA A 215 -4.70 0.25 20.34
C ALA A 215 -5.76 1.14 21.02
N LEU A 216 -6.88 0.56 21.44
CA LEU A 216 -7.91 1.30 22.20
C LEU A 216 -7.34 1.78 23.55
N GLU A 217 -6.60 0.94 24.25
CA GLU A 217 -5.94 1.27 25.53
C GLU A 217 -4.86 2.37 25.38
N ARG A 218 -4.13 2.39 24.23
CA ARG A 218 -3.13 3.42 23.90
C ARG A 218 -3.71 4.69 23.32
N GLY A 219 -5.03 4.88 23.33
CA GLY A 219 -5.69 6.13 22.96
C GLY A 219 -6.02 6.24 21.46
N LEU A 220 -6.43 5.16 20.81
CA LEU A 220 -6.88 5.18 19.41
C LEU A 220 -8.04 6.19 19.22
N VAL A 221 -8.99 6.27 20.16
CA VAL A 221 -10.14 7.16 20.07
C VAL A 221 -9.69 8.63 20.10
N GLU A 222 -8.75 8.96 20.98
CA GLU A 222 -8.17 10.30 21.12
C GLU A 222 -7.36 10.70 19.88
N GLU A 223 -6.59 9.75 19.31
CA GLU A 223 -5.89 9.98 18.05
C GLU A 223 -6.86 10.30 16.93
N VAL A 224 -7.93 9.52 16.78
CA VAL A 224 -8.94 9.73 15.73
C VAL A 224 -9.69 11.05 15.95
N ARG A 225 -10.02 11.42 17.19
CA ARG A 225 -10.66 12.71 17.52
C ARG A 225 -9.79 13.90 17.10
N ARG A 226 -8.49 13.85 17.39
CA ARG A 226 -7.53 14.88 16.99
C ARG A 226 -7.39 14.96 15.45
N VAL A 227 -7.24 13.83 14.79
CA VAL A 227 -7.12 13.78 13.33
C VAL A 227 -8.41 14.29 12.67
N ARG A 228 -9.59 13.88 13.17
CA ARG A 228 -10.89 14.36 12.70
C ARG A 228 -11.00 15.87 12.75
N GLY A 229 -10.56 16.48 13.86
CA GLY A 229 -10.55 17.94 14.03
C GLY A 229 -9.68 18.65 12.99
N ALA A 230 -8.60 18.03 12.56
CA ALA A 230 -7.68 18.60 11.56
C ALA A 230 -8.15 18.44 10.11
N VAL A 231 -8.79 17.30 9.76
CA VAL A 231 -9.08 16.98 8.36
C VAL A 231 -10.57 16.91 8.01
N GLY A 232 -11.45 16.89 9.00
CA GLY A 232 -12.90 16.70 8.83
C GLY A 232 -13.31 15.27 8.52
N ASP A 233 -14.61 14.98 8.54
CA ASP A 233 -15.19 13.63 8.43
C ASP A 233 -14.96 12.98 7.05
N ALA A 234 -15.08 13.74 5.99
CA ALA A 234 -14.91 13.22 4.62
C ALA A 234 -13.50 12.64 4.43
N ARG A 235 -12.46 13.39 4.81
CA ARG A 235 -11.07 12.97 4.71
C ARG A 235 -10.73 11.89 5.73
N LEU A 236 -11.21 11.97 6.95
CA LEU A 236 -11.02 10.96 7.99
C LEU A 236 -11.42 9.56 7.48
N ASN A 237 -12.57 9.44 6.80
CA ASN A 237 -13.07 8.18 6.26
C ASN A 237 -12.15 7.56 5.20
N GLU A 238 -11.25 8.34 4.61
CA GLU A 238 -10.27 7.89 3.61
C GLU A 238 -8.94 7.43 4.23
N LEU A 239 -8.64 7.87 5.46
CA LEU A 239 -7.34 7.63 6.11
C LEU A 239 -7.14 6.20 6.62
N GLY A 240 -8.18 5.38 6.65
CA GLY A 240 -8.05 3.98 7.01
C GLY A 240 -9.29 3.40 7.66
N LEU A 241 -9.23 2.10 7.85
CA LEU A 241 -10.33 1.32 8.42
C LEU A 241 -10.63 1.75 9.86
N GLU A 242 -9.57 1.85 10.66
CA GLU A 242 -9.64 2.21 12.08
C GLU A 242 -10.19 3.62 12.25
N TYR A 243 -9.69 4.57 11.45
CA TYR A 243 -10.13 5.97 11.49
C TYR A 243 -11.59 6.13 11.08
N LYS A 244 -12.04 5.40 10.06
CA LYS A 244 -13.43 5.40 9.64
C LYS A 244 -14.36 4.88 10.73
N ILE A 245 -14.07 3.71 11.32
CA ILE A 245 -14.94 3.04 12.30
C ILE A 245 -15.00 3.83 13.61
N VAL A 246 -13.85 4.32 14.09
CA VAL A 246 -13.84 5.19 15.28
C VAL A 246 -14.47 6.55 14.97
N GLY A 247 -14.35 7.06 13.74
CA GLY A 247 -15.07 8.26 13.29
C GLY A 247 -16.59 8.09 13.35
N GLU A 248 -17.12 6.93 12.95
CA GLU A 248 -18.55 6.58 13.10
C GLU A 248 -18.99 6.63 14.58
N PHE A 249 -18.16 6.12 15.50
CA PHE A 249 -18.42 6.23 16.94
C PHE A 249 -18.44 7.70 17.41
N LEU A 250 -17.46 8.50 17.03
CA LEU A 250 -17.38 9.91 17.39
C LEU A 250 -18.53 10.77 16.83
N ARG A 251 -19.26 10.28 15.84
CA ARG A 251 -20.49 10.89 15.30
C ARG A 251 -21.77 10.31 15.89
N ASN A 252 -21.68 9.45 16.91
CA ASN A 252 -22.82 8.71 17.49
C ASN A 252 -23.55 7.80 16.47
N GLU A 253 -22.92 7.38 15.39
CA GLU A 253 -23.43 6.41 14.42
C GLU A 253 -23.18 4.97 14.87
N ARG A 254 -22.46 4.79 15.97
CA ARG A 254 -22.02 3.51 16.52
C ARG A 254 -21.91 3.56 18.04
N MET A 255 -22.31 2.48 18.70
CA MET A 255 -22.12 2.30 20.14
C MET A 255 -20.69 1.84 20.46
N GLU A 256 -20.17 2.21 21.64
CA GLU A 256 -18.84 1.89 22.09
C GLU A 256 -18.58 0.38 22.14
N GLU A 257 -19.53 -0.40 22.65
CA GLU A 257 -19.43 -1.85 22.79
C GLU A 257 -19.26 -2.56 21.43
N SER A 258 -19.68 -1.92 20.34
CA SER A 258 -19.56 -2.43 18.99
C SER A 258 -18.21 -2.11 18.31
N LEU A 259 -17.40 -1.22 18.90
CA LEU A 259 -16.12 -0.79 18.30
C LEU A 259 -15.17 -1.96 18.10
N LEU A 260 -14.76 -2.61 19.18
CA LEU A 260 -13.77 -3.69 19.11
C LEU A 260 -14.24 -4.86 18.23
N PRO A 261 -15.49 -5.37 18.35
CA PRO A 261 -15.99 -6.40 17.44
C PRO A 261 -15.98 -6.00 15.96
N THR A 262 -16.37 -4.76 15.66
CA THR A 262 -16.40 -4.28 14.27
C THR A 262 -14.98 -4.11 13.71
N LEU A 263 -14.08 -3.47 14.46
CA LEU A 263 -12.67 -3.32 14.08
C LEU A 263 -12.04 -4.68 13.80
N SER A 264 -12.22 -5.64 14.73
CA SER A 264 -11.71 -7.00 14.59
C SER A 264 -12.24 -7.71 13.35
N ALA A 265 -13.55 -7.68 13.11
CA ALA A 265 -14.15 -8.29 11.93
C ALA A 265 -13.62 -7.69 10.62
N LYS A 266 -13.53 -6.36 10.55
CA LYS A 266 -13.07 -5.65 9.35
C LYS A 266 -11.57 -5.81 9.11
N LEU A 267 -10.75 -5.75 10.17
CA LEU A 267 -9.31 -5.95 10.06
C LEU A 267 -8.98 -7.40 9.68
N TRP A 268 -9.77 -8.36 10.18
CA TRP A 268 -9.69 -9.75 9.73
C TRP A 268 -10.03 -9.92 8.25
N GLN A 269 -11.09 -9.26 7.75
CA GLN A 269 -11.41 -9.24 6.31
C GLN A 269 -10.25 -8.66 5.49
N TYR A 270 -9.60 -7.61 5.99
CA TYR A 270 -8.43 -7.03 5.35
C TYR A 270 -7.24 -8.02 5.32
N ALA A 271 -6.92 -8.65 6.44
CA ALA A 271 -5.87 -9.66 6.53
C ALA A 271 -6.12 -10.85 5.59
N ARG A 272 -7.36 -11.30 5.44
CA ARG A 272 -7.73 -12.35 4.47
C ARG A 272 -7.44 -11.95 3.03
N ARG A 273 -7.71 -10.70 2.64
CA ARG A 273 -7.36 -10.19 1.31
C ARG A 273 -5.84 -10.16 1.09
N GLN A 274 -5.09 -9.78 2.13
CA GLN A 274 -3.63 -9.83 2.09
C GLN A 274 -3.12 -11.26 1.91
N LYS A 275 -3.64 -12.23 2.65
CA LYS A 275 -3.29 -13.65 2.48
C LYS A 275 -3.64 -14.18 1.08
N ALA A 276 -4.74 -13.76 0.49
CA ALA A 276 -5.12 -14.15 -0.86
C ALA A 276 -4.13 -13.64 -1.91
N TRP A 277 -3.62 -12.41 -1.74
CA TRP A 277 -2.58 -11.87 -2.60
C TRP A 277 -1.24 -12.62 -2.42
N LEU A 278 -0.83 -12.89 -1.18
CA LEU A 278 0.39 -13.64 -0.89
C LEU A 278 0.40 -15.02 -1.56
N ARG A 279 -0.74 -15.72 -1.62
CA ARG A 279 -0.85 -16.99 -2.34
C ARG A 279 -0.61 -16.84 -3.84
N LYS A 280 -1.10 -15.76 -4.45
CA LYS A 280 -0.84 -15.46 -5.87
C LYS A 280 0.63 -15.14 -6.09
N LEU A 281 1.21 -14.27 -5.29
CA LEU A 281 2.63 -13.92 -5.33
C LEU A 281 3.52 -15.17 -5.20
N HIS A 282 3.22 -16.03 -4.23
CA HIS A 282 3.94 -17.29 -4.05
C HIS A 282 3.89 -18.16 -5.30
N ALA A 283 2.71 -18.31 -5.91
CA ALA A 283 2.56 -19.08 -7.14
C ALA A 283 3.39 -18.50 -8.31
N GLU A 284 3.50 -17.16 -8.41
CA GLU A 284 4.29 -16.49 -9.44
C GLU A 284 5.80 -16.66 -9.20
N ILE A 285 6.28 -16.46 -7.96
CA ILE A 285 7.69 -16.62 -7.59
C ILE A 285 8.19 -18.05 -7.89
N PHE A 286 7.38 -19.07 -7.57
CA PHE A 286 7.76 -20.46 -7.78
C PHE A 286 7.64 -20.92 -9.26
N LYS A 287 6.81 -20.27 -10.07
CA LYS A 287 6.81 -20.51 -11.54
C LYS A 287 8.11 -20.05 -12.18
N VAL A 288 8.64 -18.89 -11.77
CA VAL A 288 9.90 -18.34 -12.31
C VAL A 288 11.13 -19.19 -11.93
N LYS A 289 11.10 -19.90 -10.79
CA LYS A 289 12.20 -20.79 -10.38
C LYS A 289 12.21 -22.16 -11.08
N ARG A 290 11.19 -22.47 -11.91
CA ARG A 290 11.10 -23.74 -12.66
C ARG A 290 11.42 -23.60 -14.15
N LEU A 291 11.78 -22.42 -14.61
CA LEU A 291 12.32 -22.11 -15.95
C LEU A 291 13.81 -21.79 -15.84
#